data_ae3d358692107b1064b3d3974e249775
#
_entry.id   ae3d358692107b1064b3d3974e249775
#
_cell.length_a   1.000
_cell.length_b   1.000
_cell.length_c   1.000
_cell.angle_alpha   90.00
_cell.angle_beta   90.00
_cell.angle_gamma   90.00
#
_symmetry.space_group_name_H-M   'P 1'
#
loop_
_entity.id
_entity.type
_entity.pdbx_description
1 polymer ?
#
loop_
_entity_poly.entity_id
_entity_poly.type
_entity_poly.pdbx_seq_one_letter_code
_entity_poly.pdbx_strand_id
1 'polypeptide(L)'
;MLGPLEYVVIGFAGNRFDGSIAREIERVVENGTIRLIDIVFVGKDADGNAVILELDNKDDPRFAPFAALLGDRMALLTPEDLEHVAAELPADTSGMVMLFEHRWAVHVKEAMAAAGGFLVARSVIPPEVLEAISDELESHVATITARGA
;
A
#
# COMPACT_ATOMS: atom_id res chain seq x y z
N MET A 1 14.45 -14.10 -6.15
CA MET A 1 13.44 -14.47 -5.12
C MET A 1 12.49 -13.32 -4.87
N LEU A 2 11.21 -13.59 -4.81
CA LEU A 2 10.20 -12.59 -4.48
C LEU A 2 9.97 -12.52 -2.96
N GLY A 3 9.85 -11.32 -2.45
CA GLY A 3 9.33 -11.07 -1.11
C GLY A 3 7.81 -11.21 -1.06
N PRO A 4 7.22 -11.06 0.13
CA PRO A 4 5.76 -11.07 0.27
C PRO A 4 5.11 -9.94 -0.54
N LEU A 5 3.99 -10.25 -1.17
CA LEU A 5 3.17 -9.25 -1.86
C LEU A 5 2.00 -8.84 -0.96
N GLU A 6 1.67 -7.58 -1.02
CA GLU A 6 0.54 -7.01 -0.29
C GLU A 6 -0.19 -6.00 -1.17
N TYR A 7 -1.50 -5.96 -1.05
CA TYR A 7 -2.26 -4.85 -1.59
C TYR A 7 -2.92 -4.08 -0.46
N VAL A 8 -3.00 -2.76 -0.62
CA VAL A 8 -3.71 -1.88 0.29
C VAL A 8 -4.69 -1.03 -0.49
N VAL A 9 -5.80 -0.69 0.14
CA VAL A 9 -6.80 0.24 -0.39
C VAL A 9 -6.88 1.42 0.56
N ILE A 10 -6.58 2.61 0.05
CA ILE A 10 -6.65 3.85 0.81
C ILE A 10 -7.82 4.66 0.27
N GLY A 11 -8.80 4.96 1.13
CA GLY A 11 -9.95 5.77 0.76
C GLY A 11 -9.72 7.25 0.99
N PHE A 12 -10.22 8.07 0.06
CA PHE A 12 -10.16 9.53 0.15
C PHE A 12 -11.57 10.10 0.00
N ALA A 13 -11.99 10.93 0.95
CA ALA A 13 -13.24 11.65 0.84
C ALA A 13 -13.15 12.63 -0.35
N GLY A 14 -14.09 12.52 -1.30
CA GLY A 14 -14.26 13.46 -2.38
C GLY A 14 -13.05 13.64 -3.30
N ASN A 15 -12.33 12.66 -3.69
CA ASN A 15 -11.18 12.73 -4.62
C ASN A 15 -10.05 13.70 -4.20
N ARG A 16 -9.90 13.91 -2.90
CA ARG A 16 -8.88 14.82 -2.35
C ARG A 16 -7.59 14.07 -2.04
N PHE A 17 -6.75 13.92 -3.02
CA PHE A 17 -5.39 13.43 -2.84
C PHE A 17 -4.40 14.32 -3.58
N ASP A 18 -3.21 14.47 -3.02
CA ASP A 18 -2.15 15.31 -3.58
C ASP A 18 -0.83 14.52 -3.75
N GLY A 19 0.19 15.21 -4.21
CA GLY A 19 1.49 14.60 -4.45
C GLY A 19 2.28 14.23 -3.20
N SER A 20 1.82 14.56 -1.99
CA SER A 20 2.54 14.25 -0.74
C SER A 20 2.64 12.74 -0.49
N ILE A 21 1.56 12.01 -0.77
CA ILE A 21 1.54 10.55 -0.67
C ILE A 21 2.52 9.91 -1.66
N ALA A 22 2.53 10.41 -2.90
CA ALA A 22 3.45 9.93 -3.94
C ALA A 22 4.91 10.09 -3.51
N ARG A 23 5.27 11.21 -2.90
CA ARG A 23 6.62 11.46 -2.39
C ARG A 23 7.02 10.48 -1.29
N GLU A 24 6.13 10.17 -0.37
CA GLU A 24 6.41 9.18 0.67
C GLU A 24 6.55 7.76 0.12
N ILE A 25 5.74 7.39 -0.86
CA ILE A 25 5.88 6.11 -1.57
C ILE A 25 7.23 6.06 -2.29
N GLU A 26 7.59 7.14 -3.00
CA GLU A 26 8.90 7.28 -3.66
C GLU A 26 10.06 7.04 -2.68
N ARG A 27 9.98 7.63 -1.50
CA ARG A 27 11.01 7.46 -0.47
C ARG A 27 11.21 6.01 -0.06
N VAL A 28 10.13 5.25 0.17
CA VAL A 28 10.23 3.84 0.59
C VAL A 28 10.59 2.91 -0.58
N VAL A 29 10.31 3.32 -1.81
CA VAL A 29 10.77 2.61 -3.02
C VAL A 29 12.27 2.84 -3.24
N GLU A 30 12.73 4.08 -3.15
CA GLU A 30 14.14 4.43 -3.36
C GLU A 30 15.07 3.80 -2.32
N ASN A 31 14.64 3.71 -1.07
CA ASN A 31 15.46 3.08 -0.03
C ASN A 31 15.39 1.54 -0.03
N GLY A 32 14.66 0.94 -0.97
CA GLY A 32 14.59 -0.50 -1.12
C GLY A 32 13.67 -1.23 -0.15
N THR A 33 12.83 -0.52 0.58
CA THR A 33 11.87 -1.13 1.52
C THR A 33 10.76 -1.89 0.81
N ILE A 34 10.21 -1.27 -0.24
CA ILE A 34 9.17 -1.90 -1.08
C ILE A 34 9.51 -1.79 -2.55
N ARG A 35 8.90 -2.65 -3.36
CA ARG A 35 8.84 -2.49 -4.81
C ARG A 35 7.38 -2.32 -5.21
N LEU A 36 7.07 -1.19 -5.81
CA LEU A 36 5.74 -0.91 -6.32
C LEU A 36 5.47 -1.73 -7.59
N ILE A 37 4.38 -2.46 -7.62
CA ILE A 37 4.01 -3.33 -8.73
C ILE A 37 2.89 -2.70 -9.55
N ASP A 38 1.85 -2.21 -8.89
CA ASP A 38 0.71 -1.59 -9.56
C ASP A 38 0.04 -0.56 -8.65
N ILE A 39 -0.50 0.50 -9.25
CA ILE A 39 -1.39 1.48 -8.60
C ILE A 39 -2.58 1.72 -9.51
N VAL A 40 -3.78 1.69 -8.95
CA VAL A 40 -5.01 2.02 -9.66
C VAL A 40 -5.87 2.90 -8.77
N PHE A 41 -6.53 3.88 -9.37
CA PHE A 41 -7.48 4.73 -8.69
C PHE A 41 -8.91 4.37 -9.11
N VAL A 42 -9.78 4.25 -8.13
CA VAL A 42 -11.21 3.97 -8.33
C VAL A 42 -11.99 5.07 -7.67
N GLY A 43 -12.89 5.72 -8.42
CA GLY A 43 -13.82 6.71 -7.88
C GLY A 43 -15.21 6.12 -7.72
N LYS A 44 -15.99 6.69 -6.81
CA LYS A 44 -17.40 6.39 -6.64
C LYS A 44 -18.16 7.69 -6.55
N ASP A 45 -19.17 7.86 -7.40
CA ASP A 45 -19.98 9.08 -7.41
C ASP A 45 -21.01 9.10 -6.26
N ALA A 46 -21.74 10.20 -6.14
CA ALA A 46 -22.76 10.36 -5.10
C ALA A 46 -23.91 9.34 -5.21
N ASP A 47 -24.18 8.83 -6.41
CA ASP A 47 -25.21 7.81 -6.68
C ASP A 47 -24.70 6.38 -6.45
N GLY A 48 -23.42 6.22 -6.11
CA GLY A 48 -22.81 4.93 -5.85
C GLY A 48 -22.28 4.21 -7.09
N ASN A 49 -22.17 4.89 -8.22
CA ASN A 49 -21.59 4.32 -9.44
C ASN A 49 -20.08 4.36 -9.40
N ALA A 50 -19.44 3.24 -9.72
CA ALA A 50 -17.98 3.12 -9.76
C ALA A 50 -17.43 3.66 -11.07
N VAL A 51 -16.32 4.40 -10.98
CA VAL A 51 -15.55 4.89 -12.13
C VAL A 51 -14.09 4.54 -11.90
N ILE A 52 -13.49 3.85 -12.85
CA ILE A 52 -12.04 3.62 -12.84
C ILE A 52 -11.37 4.90 -13.33
N LEU A 53 -10.52 5.47 -12.46
CA LEU A 53 -9.74 6.67 -12.81
C LEU A 53 -8.41 6.19 -13.40
N GLU A 54 -8.21 6.43 -14.69
CA GLU A 54 -7.03 5.96 -15.39
C GLU A 54 -5.78 6.78 -15.01
N LEU A 55 -4.73 6.07 -14.61
CA LEU A 55 -3.39 6.63 -14.40
C LEU A 55 -2.74 7.15 -15.68
N ASP A 56 -3.25 6.75 -16.83
CA ASP A 56 -2.68 7.12 -18.13
C ASP A 56 -2.88 8.60 -18.50
N ASN A 57 -3.71 9.32 -17.75
CA ASN A 57 -3.82 10.75 -17.92
C ASN A 57 -2.66 11.48 -17.22
N LYS A 58 -1.48 11.45 -17.85
CA LYS A 58 -0.26 12.11 -17.38
C LYS A 58 -0.39 13.62 -17.22
N ASP A 59 -1.42 14.21 -17.82
CA ASP A 59 -1.70 15.63 -17.76
C ASP A 59 -2.52 16.02 -16.51
N ASP A 60 -3.12 15.05 -15.83
CA ASP A 60 -3.82 15.29 -14.57
C ASP A 60 -2.82 15.40 -13.42
N PRO A 61 -2.71 16.58 -12.77
CA PRO A 61 -1.73 16.78 -11.69
C PRO A 61 -1.95 15.89 -10.47
N ARG A 62 -3.14 15.29 -10.32
CA ARG A 62 -3.41 14.34 -9.24
C ARG A 62 -2.69 13.01 -9.44
N PHE A 63 -2.54 12.56 -10.69
CA PHE A 63 -2.02 11.24 -11.05
C PHE A 63 -0.59 11.26 -11.56
N ALA A 64 -0.12 12.37 -12.10
CA ALA A 64 1.22 12.49 -12.68
C ALA A 64 2.35 12.01 -11.74
N PRO A 65 2.37 12.36 -10.44
CA PRO A 65 3.41 11.88 -9.53
C PRO A 65 3.39 10.36 -9.35
N PHE A 66 2.22 9.75 -9.36
CA PHE A 66 2.09 8.29 -9.22
C PHE A 66 2.46 7.56 -10.50
N ALA A 67 2.12 8.10 -11.65
CA ALA A 67 2.53 7.55 -12.95
C ALA A 67 4.05 7.48 -13.09
N ALA A 68 4.77 8.48 -12.59
CA ALA A 68 6.23 8.52 -12.59
C ALA A 68 6.85 7.41 -11.72
N LEU A 69 6.18 7.00 -10.63
CA LEU A 69 6.65 5.94 -9.74
C LEU A 69 6.58 4.54 -10.34
N LEU A 70 5.58 4.29 -11.18
CA LEU A 70 5.32 2.96 -11.72
C LEU A 70 6.24 2.55 -12.87
N GLY A 71 6.72 3.51 -13.65
CA GLY A 71 7.42 3.18 -14.89
C GLY A 71 6.53 2.32 -15.79
N ASP A 72 7.01 1.15 -16.19
CA ASP A 72 6.24 0.19 -16.95
C ASP A 72 5.29 -0.59 -16.03
N ARG A 73 4.00 -0.32 -16.19
CA ARG A 73 2.95 -0.92 -15.38
C ARG A 73 2.72 -2.39 -15.76
N MET A 74 2.66 -3.25 -14.75
CA MET A 74 2.40 -4.68 -14.97
C MET A 74 0.91 -5.03 -15.10
N ALA A 75 0.01 -4.13 -14.77
CA ALA A 75 -1.45 -4.31 -14.88
C ALA A 75 -1.96 -5.63 -14.29
N LEU A 76 -1.47 -5.98 -13.09
CA LEU A 76 -1.87 -7.22 -12.42
C LEU A 76 -3.24 -7.15 -11.74
N LEU A 77 -3.71 -5.94 -11.44
CA LEU A 77 -5.04 -5.74 -10.88
C LEU A 77 -6.08 -5.85 -11.99
N THR A 78 -7.01 -6.78 -11.82
CA THR A 78 -8.05 -7.07 -12.81
C THR A 78 -9.27 -6.16 -12.64
N PRO A 79 -10.12 -5.99 -13.66
CA PRO A 79 -11.38 -5.28 -13.51
C PRO A 79 -12.26 -5.84 -12.38
N GLU A 80 -12.27 -7.14 -12.15
CA GLU A 80 -13.01 -7.78 -11.06
C GLU A 80 -12.47 -7.35 -9.69
N ASP A 81 -11.16 -7.26 -9.53
CA ASP A 81 -10.55 -6.76 -8.30
C ASP A 81 -11.00 -5.34 -8.02
N LEU A 82 -11.05 -4.50 -9.04
CA LEU A 82 -11.46 -3.09 -8.92
C LEU A 82 -12.95 -2.94 -8.61
N GLU A 83 -13.79 -3.83 -9.14
CA GLU A 83 -15.23 -3.88 -8.80
C GLU A 83 -15.44 -4.23 -7.34
N HIS A 84 -14.69 -5.19 -6.81
CA HIS A 84 -14.74 -5.54 -5.39
C HIS A 84 -14.33 -4.37 -4.49
N VAL A 85 -13.26 -3.67 -4.85
CA VAL A 85 -12.83 -2.47 -4.13
C VAL A 85 -13.90 -1.38 -4.16
N ALA A 86 -14.45 -1.12 -5.34
CA ALA A 86 -15.50 -0.12 -5.50
C ALA A 86 -16.75 -0.43 -4.67
N ALA A 87 -17.10 -1.72 -4.53
CA ALA A 87 -18.23 -2.14 -3.73
C ALA A 87 -18.05 -1.80 -2.24
N GLU A 88 -16.82 -1.81 -1.74
CA GLU A 88 -16.50 -1.50 -0.35
C GLU A 88 -16.37 0.01 -0.07
N LEU A 89 -16.17 0.81 -1.10
CA LEU A 89 -16.04 2.26 -0.94
C LEU A 89 -17.40 2.91 -0.65
N PRO A 90 -17.48 3.85 0.29
CA PRO A 90 -18.66 4.70 0.45
C PRO A 90 -18.89 5.55 -0.81
N ALA A 91 -20.16 5.98 -1.02
CA ALA A 91 -20.48 6.92 -2.08
C ALA A 91 -19.70 8.23 -1.91
N ASP A 92 -19.42 8.91 -3.02
CA ASP A 92 -18.68 10.17 -3.08
C ASP A 92 -17.27 10.08 -2.46
N THR A 93 -16.62 8.94 -2.64
CA THR A 93 -15.22 8.72 -2.24
C THR A 93 -14.41 8.17 -3.40
N SER A 94 -13.11 8.23 -3.27
CA SER A 94 -12.19 7.55 -4.18
C SER A 94 -11.25 6.64 -3.39
N GLY A 95 -10.75 5.62 -4.05
CA GLY A 95 -9.77 4.70 -3.48
C GLY A 95 -8.53 4.61 -4.34
N MET A 96 -7.39 4.55 -3.70
CA MET A 96 -6.12 4.18 -4.31
C MET A 96 -5.83 2.73 -3.94
N VAL A 97 -5.74 1.87 -4.95
CA VAL A 97 -5.35 0.47 -4.77
C VAL A 97 -3.88 0.35 -5.15
N MET A 98 -3.07 -0.08 -4.22
CA MET A 98 -1.64 -0.23 -4.43
C MET A 98 -1.24 -1.68 -4.18
N LEU A 99 -0.56 -2.28 -5.14
CA LEU A 99 0.05 -3.60 -5.04
C LEU A 99 1.57 -3.45 -4.97
N PHE A 100 2.19 -4.03 -3.96
CA PHE A 100 3.63 -3.90 -3.75
C PHE A 100 4.25 -5.14 -3.13
N GLU A 101 5.56 -5.26 -3.30
CA GLU A 101 6.38 -6.31 -2.72
C GLU A 101 7.17 -5.76 -1.53
N HIS A 102 7.22 -6.51 -0.45
CA HIS A 102 8.09 -6.21 0.68
C HIS A 102 9.54 -6.61 0.36
N ARG A 103 10.28 -5.72 -0.25
CA ARG A 103 11.67 -5.97 -0.65
C ARG A 103 12.60 -6.19 0.54
N TRP A 104 12.33 -5.51 1.65
CA TRP A 104 13.10 -5.67 2.88
C TRP A 104 13.11 -7.12 3.38
N ALA A 105 12.04 -7.88 3.12
CA ALA A 105 11.87 -9.24 3.58
C ALA A 105 12.66 -10.27 2.76
N VAL A 106 13.14 -9.92 1.59
CA VAL A 106 13.86 -10.85 0.70
C VAL A 106 15.14 -11.36 1.34
N HIS A 107 15.98 -10.47 1.85
CA HIS A 107 17.24 -10.84 2.50
C HIS A 107 17.01 -11.63 3.80
N VAL A 108 15.98 -11.27 4.56
CA VAL A 108 15.59 -12.02 5.77
C VAL A 108 15.17 -13.43 5.40
N LYS A 109 14.39 -13.57 4.34
CA LYS A 109 13.92 -14.86 3.82
C LYS A 109 15.08 -15.74 3.33
N GLU A 110 16.04 -15.14 2.62
CA GLU A 110 17.25 -15.81 2.15
C GLU A 110 18.11 -16.29 3.32
N ALA A 111 18.34 -15.44 4.30
CA ALA A 111 19.12 -15.79 5.50
C ALA A 111 18.43 -16.89 6.32
N MET A 112 17.12 -16.82 6.44
CA MET A 112 16.33 -17.86 7.12
C MET A 112 16.48 -19.22 6.43
N ALA A 113 16.35 -19.25 5.11
CA ALA A 113 16.51 -20.46 4.32
C ALA A 113 17.92 -21.04 4.43
N ALA A 114 18.95 -20.18 4.37
CA ALA A 114 20.35 -20.59 4.52
C ALA A 114 20.67 -21.19 5.90
N ALA A 115 19.94 -20.75 6.94
CA ALA A 115 20.07 -21.29 8.30
C ALA A 115 19.21 -22.54 8.55
N GLY A 116 18.52 -23.06 7.53
CA GLY A 116 17.61 -24.20 7.67
C GLY A 116 16.25 -23.84 8.29
N GLY A 117 15.95 -22.54 8.38
CA GLY A 117 14.67 -22.04 8.89
C GLY A 117 13.56 -22.07 7.84
N PHE A 118 12.34 -22.05 8.30
CA PHE A 118 11.15 -21.99 7.45
C PHE A 118 10.02 -21.21 8.14
N LEU A 119 9.18 -20.59 7.33
CA LEU A 119 8.06 -19.82 7.85
C LEU A 119 6.98 -20.77 8.38
N VAL A 120 6.62 -20.62 9.66
CA VAL A 120 5.55 -21.39 10.30
C VAL A 120 4.21 -20.67 10.21
N ALA A 121 4.20 -19.38 10.49
CA ALA A 121 2.98 -18.58 10.45
C ALA A 121 3.29 -17.12 10.16
N ARG A 122 2.34 -16.46 9.53
CA ARG A 122 2.38 -15.03 9.27
C ARG A 122 0.98 -14.45 9.36
N SER A 123 0.85 -13.29 9.99
CA SER A 123 -0.43 -12.62 10.13
C SER A 123 -0.22 -11.11 10.25
N VAL A 124 -1.17 -10.35 9.74
CA VAL A 124 -1.27 -8.91 9.99
C VAL A 124 -2.24 -8.72 11.16
N ILE A 125 -1.82 -7.94 12.14
CA ILE A 125 -2.65 -7.65 13.32
C ILE A 125 -3.65 -6.56 12.94
N PRO A 126 -4.97 -6.80 13.10
CA PRO A 126 -5.99 -5.81 12.76
C PRO A 126 -5.85 -4.52 13.58
N PRO A 127 -6.21 -3.36 12.98
CA PRO A 127 -6.12 -2.07 13.69
C PRO A 127 -6.88 -2.02 15.00
N GLU A 128 -8.01 -2.69 15.10
CA GLU A 128 -8.85 -2.75 16.31
C GLU A 128 -8.12 -3.40 17.49
N VAL A 129 -7.29 -4.38 17.21
CA VAL A 129 -6.45 -5.02 18.23
C VAL A 129 -5.33 -4.08 18.67
N LEU A 130 -4.73 -3.35 17.71
CA LEU A 130 -3.68 -2.38 18.02
C LEU A 130 -4.21 -1.22 18.86
N GLU A 131 -5.41 -0.72 18.59
CA GLU A 131 -6.05 0.34 19.38
C GLU A 131 -6.22 -0.05 20.85
N ALA A 132 -6.55 -1.32 21.11
CA ALA A 132 -6.74 -1.82 22.46
C ALA A 132 -5.46 -1.80 23.32
N ILE A 133 -4.28 -1.85 22.69
CA ILE A 133 -2.98 -1.91 23.38
C ILE A 133 -2.02 -0.79 22.95
N SER A 134 -2.54 0.22 22.24
CA SER A 134 -1.68 1.24 21.61
C SER A 134 -0.81 2.00 22.59
N ASP A 135 -1.35 2.41 23.74
CA ASP A 135 -0.60 3.18 24.75
C ASP A 135 0.55 2.34 25.34
N GLU A 136 0.30 1.08 25.64
CA GLU A 136 1.33 0.17 26.15
C GLU A 136 2.40 -0.10 25.09
N LEU A 137 1.98 -0.33 23.85
CA LEU A 137 2.86 -0.63 22.74
C LEU A 137 3.75 0.56 22.39
N GLU A 138 3.19 1.75 22.28
CA GLU A 138 3.94 2.99 22.00
C GLU A 138 4.96 3.29 23.10
N SER A 139 4.57 3.14 24.37
CA SER A 139 5.46 3.31 25.50
C SER A 139 6.62 2.32 25.47
N HIS A 140 6.36 1.06 25.15
CA HIS A 140 7.38 0.02 25.04
C HIS A 140 8.34 0.25 23.87
N VAL A 141 7.82 0.61 22.71
CA VAL A 141 8.62 0.94 21.50
C VAL A 141 9.51 2.15 21.77
N ALA A 142 8.99 3.20 22.40
CA ALA A 142 9.78 4.38 22.78
C ALA A 142 10.94 4.01 23.71
N THR A 143 10.73 3.12 24.68
CA THR A 143 11.76 2.63 25.60
C THR A 143 12.85 1.85 24.85
N ILE A 144 12.50 0.97 23.93
CA ILE A 144 13.44 0.22 23.10
C ILE A 144 14.27 1.17 22.23
N THR A 145 13.63 2.13 21.57
CA THR A 145 14.30 3.11 20.71
C THR A 145 15.30 3.95 21.51
N ALA A 146 14.94 4.40 22.70
CA ALA A 146 15.83 5.15 23.57
C ALA A 146 17.07 4.35 24.01
N ARG A 147 16.93 3.02 24.22
CA ARG A 147 18.05 2.13 24.57
C ARG A 147 18.96 1.81 23.40
N GLY A 148 18.44 1.83 22.18
CA GLY A 148 19.18 1.57 20.95
C GLY A 148 19.93 2.77 20.38
N ALA A 149 19.74 3.94 20.97
CA ALA A 149 20.36 5.18 20.51
C ALA A 149 21.81 5.32 21.02
#